data_4db37453f68321de024ecd2ffc5554ef
#
_entry.id   4db37453f68321de024ecd2ffc5554ef
#
_cell.length_a   1.000
_cell.length_b   1.000
_cell.length_c   1.000
_cell.angle_alpha   90.00
_cell.angle_beta   90.00
_cell.angle_gamma   90.00
#
_symmetry.space_group_name_H-M   'P 1'
#
loop_
_entity.id
_entity.type
_entity.pdbx_description
1 polymer ?
#
loop_
_entity_poly.entity_id
_entity_poly.type
_entity_poly.pdbx_seq_one_letter_code
_entity_poly.pdbx_strand_id
1 'polypeptide(L)'
;MRGPILARSQSIYAPVPPLAYDCVKLIFVRHGSALLLSEFGERLVAVGDVVVLGANTLCGSEPEGSITVTTIYLDRDYVIDQVFWQHAALLADRLDAQDFADELYSEPAQVLRLGEDRVGLLMPWLDELVALSLDGPSPERFYRMQALLFAVLDVITLSSPGFRRGSYSWFPKQPR
;
A
#
# COMPACT_ATOMS: atom_id res chain seq x y z
N MET A 1 -5.26 5.92 -13.81
CA MET A 1 -3.83 5.99 -13.46
C MET A 1 -3.01 5.73 -14.73
N ARG A 2 -1.94 6.48 -14.96
CA ARG A 2 -1.16 6.39 -16.20
C ARG A 2 0.03 5.42 -16.15
N GLY A 3 0.08 4.53 -15.19
CA GLY A 3 1.14 3.54 -15.05
C GLY A 3 0.84 2.62 -13.87
N PRO A 4 1.48 1.43 -13.77
CA PRO A 4 1.16 0.45 -12.74
C PRO A 4 1.64 0.88 -11.34
N ILE A 5 2.63 1.75 -11.27
CA ILE A 5 3.23 2.24 -10.02
C ILE A 5 3.35 3.76 -10.12
N LEU A 6 2.87 4.46 -9.12
CA LEU A 6 3.01 5.91 -8.95
C LEU A 6 3.27 6.21 -7.48
N ALA A 7 4.18 7.11 -7.17
CA ALA A 7 4.41 7.56 -5.81
C ALA A 7 4.34 9.09 -5.69
N ARG A 8 3.77 9.55 -4.59
CA ARG A 8 3.66 10.98 -4.26
C ARG A 8 3.87 11.20 -2.77
N SER A 9 4.54 12.30 -2.45
CA SER A 9 4.61 12.82 -1.09
C SER A 9 3.75 14.08 -0.98
N GLN A 10 3.05 14.20 0.13
CA GLN A 10 2.20 15.37 0.40
C GLN A 10 2.06 15.62 1.89
N SER A 11 1.88 16.89 2.24
CA SER A 11 1.49 17.33 3.58
C SER A 11 0.03 17.76 3.58
N ILE A 12 -0.72 17.28 4.57
CA ILE A 12 -2.15 17.49 4.69
C ILE A 12 -2.40 18.26 5.98
N TYR A 13 -3.07 19.41 5.89
CA TYR A 13 -3.34 20.33 7.00
C TYR A 13 -4.84 20.43 7.34
N ALA A 14 -5.69 19.86 6.52
CA ALA A 14 -7.14 19.94 6.66
C ALA A 14 -7.77 18.55 6.50
N PRO A 15 -8.97 18.34 7.07
CA PRO A 15 -9.68 17.09 6.89
C PRO A 15 -9.90 16.75 5.42
N VAL A 16 -9.70 15.49 5.08
CA VAL A 16 -9.96 14.92 3.76
C VAL A 16 -11.20 14.02 3.89
N PRO A 17 -12.28 14.31 3.15
CA PRO A 17 -13.48 13.47 3.22
C PRO A 17 -13.20 12.06 2.70
N PRO A 18 -13.96 11.04 3.14
CA PRO A 18 -13.82 9.70 2.64
C PRO A 18 -14.05 9.64 1.12
N LEU A 19 -13.04 9.17 0.41
CA LEU A 19 -13.05 8.96 -1.04
C LEU A 19 -12.55 7.55 -1.34
N ALA A 20 -13.10 6.94 -2.38
CA ALA A 20 -12.66 5.65 -2.89
C ALA A 20 -11.99 5.83 -4.25
N TYR A 21 -10.88 5.13 -4.46
CA TYR A 21 -10.13 5.14 -5.70
C TYR A 21 -9.92 3.71 -6.20
N ASP A 22 -9.98 3.52 -7.51
CA ASP A 22 -9.74 2.21 -8.14
C ASP A 22 -8.25 1.90 -8.25
N CYS A 23 -7.56 1.95 -7.12
CA CYS A 23 -6.15 1.56 -7.00
C CYS A 23 -5.86 1.11 -5.56
N VAL A 24 -4.83 0.28 -5.42
CA VAL A 24 -4.28 -0.08 -4.12
C VAL A 24 -3.34 1.02 -3.65
N LYS A 25 -3.36 1.36 -2.37
CA LYS A 25 -2.49 2.38 -1.78
C LYS A 25 -1.68 1.82 -0.63
N LEU A 26 -0.40 2.17 -0.62
CA LEU A 26 0.50 2.02 0.52
C LEU A 26 0.85 3.42 1.01
N ILE A 27 0.41 3.78 2.21
CA ILE A 27 0.59 5.13 2.76
C ILE A 27 1.59 5.05 3.91
N PHE A 28 2.71 5.71 3.75
CA PHE A 28 3.80 5.77 4.73
C PHE A 28 3.74 7.10 5.48
N VAL A 29 3.51 7.08 6.79
CA VAL A 29 3.50 8.30 7.61
C VAL A 29 4.92 8.74 7.90
N ARG A 30 5.29 9.92 7.43
CA ARG A 30 6.63 10.50 7.58
C ARG A 30 6.73 11.45 8.75
N HIS A 31 5.72 12.28 8.96
CA HIS A 31 5.63 13.26 10.06
C HIS A 31 4.18 13.44 10.47
N GLY A 32 3.98 13.78 11.74
CA GLY A 32 2.67 14.08 12.28
C GLY A 32 1.82 12.84 12.52
N SER A 33 0.53 13.08 12.71
CA SER A 33 -0.46 12.06 12.98
C SER A 33 -1.83 12.45 12.43
N ALA A 34 -2.69 11.48 12.23
CA ALA A 34 -4.05 11.69 11.79
C ALA A 34 -4.97 10.57 12.25
N LEU A 35 -6.26 10.90 12.37
CA LEU A 35 -7.31 9.91 12.50
C LEU A 35 -7.75 9.49 11.09
N LEU A 36 -7.58 8.23 10.74
CA LEU A 36 -8.12 7.65 9.51
C LEU A 36 -9.58 7.26 9.72
N LEU A 37 -10.40 7.65 8.77
CA LEU A 37 -11.83 7.35 8.73
C LEU A 37 -12.11 6.43 7.54
N SER A 38 -12.52 5.21 7.80
CA SER A 38 -12.88 4.25 6.76
C SER A 38 -14.22 3.59 7.08
N GLU A 39 -14.78 2.89 6.11
CA GLU A 39 -15.98 2.08 6.31
C GLU A 39 -15.77 0.91 7.30
N PHE A 40 -14.52 0.64 7.67
CA PHE A 40 -14.11 -0.38 8.67
C PHE A 40 -13.77 0.21 10.03
N GLY A 41 -14.06 1.48 10.27
CA GLY A 41 -13.86 2.16 11.53
C GLY A 41 -12.81 3.27 11.48
N GLU A 42 -12.50 3.78 12.67
CA GLU A 42 -11.54 4.86 12.88
C GLU A 42 -10.23 4.29 13.42
N ARG A 43 -9.10 4.77 12.90
CA ARG A 43 -7.78 4.37 13.38
C ARG A 43 -6.82 5.55 13.43
N LEU A 44 -6.16 5.72 14.56
CA LEU A 44 -5.08 6.69 14.71
C LEU A 44 -3.81 6.17 14.04
N VAL A 45 -3.19 7.00 13.21
CA VAL A 45 -1.90 6.71 12.56
C VAL A 45 -0.89 7.81 12.85
N ALA A 46 0.36 7.42 12.99
CA ALA A 46 1.48 8.29 13.29
C ALA A 46 2.75 7.81 12.59
N VAL A 47 3.86 8.54 12.79
CA VAL A 47 5.17 8.16 12.25
C VAL A 47 5.52 6.71 12.62
N GLY A 48 5.96 5.96 11.64
CA GLY A 48 6.27 4.53 11.78
C GLY A 48 5.15 3.60 11.35
N ASP A 49 3.98 4.14 11.01
CA ASP A 49 2.85 3.37 10.51
C ASP A 49 2.81 3.34 8.98
N VAL A 50 2.35 2.24 8.46
CA VAL A 50 2.02 2.06 7.04
C VAL A 50 0.57 1.65 6.92
N VAL A 51 -0.20 2.42 6.15
CA VAL A 51 -1.60 2.10 5.86
C VAL A 51 -1.68 1.40 4.52
N VAL A 52 -2.32 0.25 4.50
CA VAL A 52 -2.59 -0.51 3.28
C VAL A 52 -4.08 -0.42 2.98
N LEU A 53 -4.41 0.16 1.83
CA LEU A 53 -5.79 0.31 1.37
C LEU A 53 -5.99 -0.48 0.08
N GLY A 54 -6.98 -1.37 0.09
CA GLY A 54 -7.46 -2.04 -1.11
C GLY A 54 -8.14 -1.07 -2.08
N ALA A 55 -8.29 -1.48 -3.33
CA ALA A 55 -9.01 -0.73 -4.34
C ALA A 55 -10.48 -0.50 -3.93
N ASN A 56 -11.02 0.67 -4.29
CA ASN A 56 -12.41 1.07 -4.01
C ASN A 56 -12.79 1.10 -2.52
N THR A 57 -11.82 1.29 -1.64
CA THR A 57 -12.04 1.43 -0.20
C THR A 57 -12.24 2.90 0.16
N LEU A 58 -13.36 3.21 0.80
CA LEU A 58 -13.62 4.55 1.32
C LEU A 58 -12.64 4.85 2.47
N CYS A 59 -11.87 5.90 2.33
CA CYS A 59 -10.95 6.37 3.35
C CYS A 59 -10.82 7.89 3.31
N GLY A 60 -10.95 8.49 4.46
CA GLY A 60 -10.67 9.90 4.71
C GLY A 60 -9.68 10.05 5.85
N SER A 61 -9.32 11.28 6.19
CA SER A 61 -8.41 11.55 7.29
C SER A 61 -8.69 12.89 7.95
N GLU A 62 -8.49 12.92 9.26
CA GLU A 62 -8.47 14.15 10.07
C GLU A 62 -7.07 14.30 10.67
N PRO A 63 -6.21 15.20 10.12
CA PRO A 63 -4.89 15.44 10.68
C PRO A 63 -4.96 16.06 12.07
N GLU A 64 -4.10 15.64 12.97
CA GLU A 64 -3.86 16.33 14.24
C GLU A 64 -2.86 17.47 14.00
N GLY A 65 -3.36 18.61 13.53
CA GLY A 65 -2.55 19.71 13.02
C GLY A 65 -2.11 19.48 11.58
N SER A 66 -1.13 18.61 11.36
CA SER A 66 -0.67 18.23 10.03
C SER A 66 -0.15 16.79 10.00
N ILE A 67 -0.20 16.18 8.83
CA ILE A 67 0.42 14.90 8.55
C ILE A 67 1.16 14.95 7.22
N THR A 68 2.37 14.43 7.17
CA THR A 68 3.13 14.26 5.92
C THR A 68 3.25 12.78 5.61
N VAL A 69 2.83 12.41 4.42
CA VAL A 69 2.80 11.03 3.95
C VAL A 69 3.45 10.89 2.59
N THR A 70 4.03 9.72 2.34
CA THR A 70 4.35 9.25 0.99
C THR A 70 3.41 8.10 0.66
N THR A 71 2.71 8.21 -0.45
CA THR A 71 1.77 7.18 -0.91
C THR A 71 2.27 6.55 -2.19
N ILE A 72 2.32 5.22 -2.21
CA ILE A 72 2.50 4.42 -3.42
C ILE A 72 1.11 4.01 -3.89
N TYR A 73 0.78 4.37 -5.12
CA TYR A 73 -0.44 3.98 -5.82
C TYR A 73 -0.11 2.84 -6.76
N LEU A 74 -0.84 1.74 -6.64
CA LEU A 74 -0.65 0.55 -7.46
C LEU A 74 -1.91 0.28 -8.27
N ASP A 75 -1.74 0.09 -9.56
CA ASP A 75 -2.83 -0.35 -10.44
C ASP A 75 -3.38 -1.70 -9.96
N ARG A 76 -4.70 -1.85 -9.97
CA ARG A 76 -5.37 -3.07 -9.50
C ARG A 76 -4.93 -4.30 -10.28
N ASP A 77 -4.89 -4.19 -11.61
CA ASP A 77 -4.51 -5.33 -12.46
C ASP A 77 -3.05 -5.73 -12.25
N TYR A 78 -2.18 -4.74 -12.04
CA TYR A 78 -0.78 -5.00 -11.68
C TYR A 78 -0.66 -5.77 -10.36
N VAL A 79 -1.44 -5.41 -9.34
CA VAL A 79 -1.46 -6.14 -8.06
C VAL A 79 -1.97 -7.56 -8.25
N ILE A 80 -3.03 -7.75 -9.03
CA ILE A 80 -3.56 -9.09 -9.36
C ILE A 80 -2.49 -9.94 -10.05
N ASP A 81 -1.74 -9.38 -11.00
CA ASP A 81 -0.63 -10.07 -11.66
C ASP A 81 0.46 -10.50 -10.66
N GLN A 82 0.82 -9.63 -9.72
CA GLN A 82 1.81 -9.96 -8.69
C GLN A 82 1.30 -11.08 -7.76
N VAL A 83 0.04 -11.03 -7.35
CA VAL A 83 -0.59 -12.10 -6.55
C VAL A 83 -0.59 -13.41 -7.33
N PHE A 84 -0.94 -13.39 -8.62
CA PHE A 84 -0.89 -14.58 -9.47
C PHE A 84 0.51 -15.21 -9.50
N TRP A 85 1.54 -14.42 -9.80
CA TRP A 85 2.91 -14.94 -9.89
C TRP A 85 3.46 -15.42 -8.55
N GLN A 86 3.12 -14.73 -7.45
CA GLN A 86 3.52 -15.15 -6.11
C GLN A 86 2.93 -16.49 -5.70
N HIS A 87 1.73 -16.80 -6.16
CA HIS A 87 0.97 -18.00 -5.82
C HIS A 87 0.70 -18.91 -7.02
N ALA A 88 1.49 -18.78 -8.09
CA ALA A 88 1.26 -19.48 -9.36
C ALA A 88 1.17 -21.01 -9.21
N ALA A 89 1.86 -21.60 -8.23
CA ALA A 89 1.76 -23.03 -7.93
C ALA A 89 0.43 -23.46 -7.30
N LEU A 90 -0.35 -22.51 -6.78
CA LEU A 90 -1.62 -22.75 -6.08
C LEU A 90 -2.84 -22.32 -6.90
N LEU A 91 -2.64 -21.51 -7.94
CA LEU A 91 -3.69 -20.91 -8.75
C LEU A 91 -3.69 -21.55 -10.14
N ALA A 92 -4.88 -21.98 -10.61
CA ALA A 92 -5.00 -22.61 -11.91
C ALA A 92 -4.87 -21.61 -13.06
N ASP A 93 -5.37 -20.39 -12.87
CA ASP A 93 -5.33 -19.33 -13.87
C ASP A 93 -5.44 -17.93 -13.24
N ARG A 94 -5.49 -16.89 -14.07
CA ARG A 94 -5.58 -15.49 -13.64
C ARG A 94 -6.95 -15.11 -13.07
N LEU A 95 -8.01 -15.81 -13.44
CA LEU A 95 -9.34 -15.59 -12.86
C LEU A 95 -9.37 -16.04 -11.40
N ASP A 96 -8.74 -17.18 -11.11
CA ASP A 96 -8.55 -17.61 -9.72
C ASP A 96 -7.77 -16.57 -8.90
N ALA A 97 -6.78 -15.91 -9.51
CA ALA A 97 -6.04 -14.82 -8.86
C ALA A 97 -6.91 -13.61 -8.58
N GLN A 98 -7.88 -13.30 -9.43
CA GLN A 98 -8.82 -12.20 -9.19
C GLN A 98 -9.77 -12.53 -8.03
N ASP A 99 -10.38 -13.71 -8.02
CA ASP A 99 -11.25 -14.15 -6.93
C ASP A 99 -10.49 -14.20 -5.61
N PHE A 100 -9.26 -14.68 -5.66
CA PHE A 100 -8.35 -14.72 -4.55
C PHE A 100 -7.98 -13.31 -4.04
N ALA A 101 -7.71 -12.37 -4.93
CA ALA A 101 -7.47 -10.98 -4.56
C ALA A 101 -8.72 -10.33 -3.94
N ASP A 102 -9.91 -10.64 -4.42
CA ASP A 102 -11.17 -10.16 -3.86
C ASP A 102 -11.41 -10.72 -2.44
N GLU A 103 -11.03 -11.97 -2.17
CA GLU A 103 -11.01 -12.52 -0.82
C GLU A 103 -9.95 -11.85 0.08
N LEU A 104 -8.80 -11.49 -0.47
CA LEU A 104 -7.76 -10.73 0.24
C LEU A 104 -8.24 -9.37 0.72
N TYR A 105 -9.13 -8.73 0.00
CA TYR A 105 -9.72 -7.43 0.33
C TYR A 105 -10.88 -7.53 1.32
N SER A 106 -11.08 -8.66 1.99
CA SER A 106 -12.04 -8.79 3.09
C SER A 106 -11.73 -7.85 4.27
N GLU A 107 -10.48 -7.42 4.43
CA GLU A 107 -10.06 -6.34 5.32
C GLU A 107 -9.31 -5.27 4.50
N PRO A 108 -10.02 -4.44 3.74
CA PRO A 108 -9.41 -3.56 2.74
C PRO A 108 -8.67 -2.36 3.33
N ALA A 109 -8.75 -2.12 4.62
CA ALA A 109 -8.00 -1.06 5.31
C ALA A 109 -7.23 -1.64 6.48
N GLN A 110 -5.90 -1.63 6.39
CA GLN A 110 -5.01 -2.16 7.43
C GLN A 110 -3.97 -1.13 7.83
N VAL A 111 -3.63 -1.11 9.11
CA VAL A 111 -2.51 -0.32 9.65
C VAL A 111 -1.42 -1.26 10.14
N LEU A 112 -0.24 -1.15 9.55
CA LEU A 112 0.94 -1.92 9.94
C LEU A 112 1.85 -1.02 10.78
N ARG A 113 2.19 -1.48 11.99
CA ARG A 113 3.06 -0.77 12.93
C ARG A 113 4.52 -1.22 12.72
N LEU A 114 5.24 -0.58 11.79
CA LEU A 114 6.63 -0.92 11.51
C LEU A 114 7.60 -0.30 12.51
N GLY A 115 7.30 0.87 13.02
CA GLY A 115 8.17 1.70 13.84
C GLY A 115 8.97 2.73 13.03
N GLU A 116 9.39 3.80 13.69
CA GLU A 116 10.08 4.93 13.04
C GLU A 116 11.38 4.51 12.36
N ASP A 117 12.18 3.66 12.98
CA ASP A 117 13.47 3.23 12.45
C ASP A 117 13.32 2.49 11.12
N ARG A 118 12.35 1.59 11.03
CA ARG A 118 12.12 0.81 9.81
C ARG A 118 11.52 1.64 8.69
N VAL A 119 10.57 2.50 9.00
CA VAL A 119 10.03 3.46 8.03
C VAL A 119 11.13 4.40 7.57
N GLY A 120 12.02 4.83 8.48
CA GLY A 120 13.19 5.64 8.15
C GLY A 120 14.13 4.97 7.15
N LEU A 121 14.34 3.66 7.26
CA LEU A 121 15.15 2.89 6.30
C LEU A 121 14.53 2.86 4.90
N LEU A 122 13.21 2.96 4.79
CA LEU A 122 12.51 2.98 3.51
C LEU A 122 12.55 4.34 2.80
N MET A 123 12.84 5.42 3.52
CA MET A 123 12.74 6.79 2.99
C MET A 123 13.53 7.02 1.70
N PRO A 124 14.81 6.57 1.55
CA PRO A 124 15.54 6.76 0.31
C PRO A 124 14.86 6.11 -0.90
N TRP A 125 14.28 4.93 -0.72
CA TRP A 125 13.55 4.22 -1.78
C TRP A 125 12.23 4.89 -2.13
N LEU A 126 11.50 5.38 -1.12
CA LEU A 126 10.27 6.12 -1.30
C LEU A 126 10.53 7.46 -2.02
N ASP A 127 11.57 8.18 -1.64
CA ASP A 127 11.96 9.43 -2.27
C ASP A 127 12.38 9.22 -3.74
N GLU A 128 13.10 8.14 -4.05
CA GLU A 128 13.44 7.78 -5.42
C GLU A 128 12.19 7.42 -6.24
N LEU A 129 11.25 6.65 -5.67
CA LEU A 129 9.97 6.35 -6.34
C LEU A 129 9.18 7.62 -6.64
N VAL A 130 9.15 8.58 -5.72
CA VAL A 130 8.52 9.88 -5.93
C VAL A 130 9.20 10.64 -7.07
N ALA A 131 10.53 10.71 -7.05
CA ALA A 131 11.30 11.37 -8.11
C ALA A 131 11.06 10.76 -9.49
N LEU A 132 11.06 9.43 -9.59
CA LEU A 132 10.77 8.70 -10.83
C LEU A 132 9.33 8.88 -11.33
N SER A 133 8.41 9.22 -10.44
CA SER A 133 7.00 9.44 -10.76
C SER A 133 6.69 10.84 -11.29
N LEU A 134 7.58 11.83 -11.07
CA LEU A 134 7.33 13.23 -11.42
C LEU A 134 7.20 13.46 -12.93
N ASP A 135 8.01 12.77 -13.72
CA ASP A 135 8.07 12.96 -15.17
C ASP A 135 7.07 12.09 -15.95
N GLY A 136 6.19 11.41 -15.23
CA GLY A 136 5.19 10.51 -15.82
C GLY A 136 5.75 9.12 -16.16
N PRO A 137 4.91 8.24 -16.71
CA PRO A 137 5.30 6.86 -17.00
C PRO A 137 6.32 6.78 -18.12
N SER A 138 7.37 5.98 -17.91
CA SER A 138 8.39 5.70 -18.91
C SER A 138 8.76 4.21 -18.84
N PRO A 139 8.83 3.50 -19.98
CA PRO A 139 9.28 2.11 -20.00
C PRO A 139 10.66 1.91 -19.37
N GLU A 140 11.56 2.89 -19.55
CA GLU A 140 12.92 2.83 -19.03
C GLU A 140 12.99 2.88 -17.51
N ARG A 141 12.02 3.55 -16.87
CA ARG A 141 11.94 3.67 -15.40
C ARG A 141 11.15 2.56 -14.75
N PHE A 142 10.34 1.86 -15.51
CA PHE A 142 9.43 0.84 -14.99
C PHE A 142 10.16 -0.23 -14.17
N TYR A 143 11.25 -0.79 -14.68
CA TYR A 143 12.01 -1.81 -13.96
C TYR A 143 12.63 -1.29 -12.67
N ARG A 144 13.13 -0.05 -12.67
CA ARG A 144 13.66 0.58 -11.45
C ARG A 144 12.57 0.80 -10.42
N MET A 145 11.41 1.32 -10.83
CA MET A 145 10.26 1.52 -9.95
C MET A 145 9.77 0.19 -9.37
N GLN A 146 9.69 -0.85 -10.18
CA GLN A 146 9.31 -2.19 -9.72
C GLN A 146 10.34 -2.77 -8.73
N ALA A 147 11.62 -2.60 -8.98
CA ALA A 147 12.67 -3.04 -8.05
C ALA A 147 12.58 -2.33 -6.69
N LEU A 148 12.35 -1.02 -6.70
CA LEU A 148 12.15 -0.24 -5.47
C LEU A 148 10.88 -0.66 -4.73
N LEU A 149 9.78 -0.87 -5.45
CA LEU A 149 8.54 -1.38 -4.86
C LEU A 149 8.76 -2.73 -4.19
N PHE A 150 9.43 -3.66 -4.86
CA PHE A 150 9.69 -4.99 -4.31
C PHE A 150 10.60 -4.93 -3.09
N ALA A 151 11.60 -4.04 -3.08
CA ALA A 151 12.44 -3.82 -1.90
C ALA A 151 11.63 -3.29 -0.71
N VAL A 152 10.72 -2.35 -0.94
CA VAL A 152 9.81 -1.83 0.07
C VAL A 152 8.87 -2.93 0.60
N LEU A 153 8.26 -3.69 -0.29
CA LEU A 153 7.35 -4.80 0.08
C LEU A 153 8.08 -5.89 0.88
N ASP A 154 9.33 -6.20 0.54
CA ASP A 154 10.14 -7.16 1.28
C ASP A 154 10.35 -6.71 2.73
N VAL A 155 10.68 -5.46 2.97
CA VAL A 155 10.82 -4.91 4.33
C VAL A 155 9.48 -4.95 5.10
N ILE A 156 8.38 -4.59 4.47
CA ILE A 156 7.05 -4.63 5.09
C ILE A 156 6.69 -6.06 5.50
N THR A 157 6.87 -7.03 4.61
CA THR A 157 6.56 -8.44 4.87
C THR A 157 7.44 -9.04 5.95
N LEU A 158 8.73 -8.73 5.95
CA LEU A 158 9.68 -9.16 6.98
C LEU A 158 9.35 -8.60 8.35
N SER A 159 8.84 -7.37 8.39
CA SER A 159 8.58 -6.62 9.61
C SER A 159 7.24 -6.94 10.26
N SER A 160 6.34 -7.58 9.54
CA SER A 160 4.98 -7.90 9.99
C SER A 160 4.76 -9.41 9.96
N PRO A 161 5.03 -10.14 11.06
CA PRO A 161 4.87 -11.61 11.10
C PRO A 161 3.47 -12.09 10.72
N GLY A 162 2.44 -11.29 11.03
CA GLY A 162 1.06 -11.55 10.62
C GLY A 162 0.86 -11.43 9.10
N PHE A 163 1.58 -10.55 8.44
CA PHE A 163 1.58 -10.41 7.00
C PHE A 163 2.20 -11.64 6.29
N ARG A 164 3.20 -12.27 6.93
CA ARG A 164 3.79 -13.52 6.45
C ARG A 164 2.88 -14.74 6.62
N ARG A 165 2.05 -14.76 7.66
CA ARG A 165 1.25 -15.93 8.05
C ARG A 165 -0.15 -15.94 7.48
N GLY A 166 -0.50 -15.00 6.60
CA GLY A 166 -1.86 -14.88 6.07
C GLY A 166 -2.92 -14.51 7.12
N SER A 167 -2.49 -14.03 8.29
CA SER A 167 -3.40 -13.50 9.31
C SER A 167 -3.94 -12.13 8.93
N TYR A 168 -3.30 -11.47 7.99
CA TYR A 168 -3.75 -10.26 7.34
C TYR A 168 -4.03 -10.58 5.89
N SER A 169 -5.12 -10.13 5.40
CA SER A 169 -5.77 -10.50 4.15
C SER A 169 -5.05 -10.11 2.85
N TRP A 170 -3.74 -9.87 2.87
CA TRP A 170 -2.91 -9.77 1.67
C TRP A 170 -2.45 -11.13 1.15
N PHE A 171 -2.44 -12.13 2.03
CA PHE A 171 -2.14 -13.50 1.67
C PHE A 171 -3.22 -14.40 2.26
N PRO A 172 -3.82 -15.28 1.50
CA PRO A 172 -4.90 -16.10 1.98
C PRO A 172 -4.48 -16.96 3.16
N LYS A 173 -5.40 -17.16 4.06
CA LYS A 173 -5.32 -18.31 4.95
C LYS A 173 -5.22 -19.53 4.06
N GLN A 174 -4.09 -20.24 4.13
CA GLN A 174 -3.99 -21.51 3.42
C GLN A 174 -5.20 -22.38 3.78
N PRO A 175 -5.86 -23.01 2.81
CA PRO A 175 -6.88 -23.99 3.13
C PRO A 175 -6.22 -25.09 3.98
N ARG A 176 -6.88 -25.41 5.09
CA ARG A 176 -6.46 -26.52 5.93
C ARG A 176 -6.67 -27.84 5.19
#